data_d61d8f9f8594adb68eb499d624d4a56d
#
_entry.id   d61d8f9f8594adb68eb499d624d4a56d
#
_cell.length_a   1.000
_cell.length_b   1.000
_cell.length_c   1.000
_cell.angle_alpha   90.00
_cell.angle_beta   90.00
_cell.angle_gamma   90.00
#
_symmetry.space_group_name_H-M   'P 1'
#
loop_
_entity.id
_entity.type
_entity.pdbx_description
1 polymer ?
#
loop_
_entity_poly.entity_id
_entity_poly.type
_entity_poly.pdbx_seq_one_letter_code
_entity_poly.pdbx_strand_id
1 'polypeptide(L)'
;SSDLGGSASDKTYIIATDTTFAPFEFTNDKNEFVGIDVDILAAIAKDQGFKYDLQSLGFDAAVAALESGQADGTIAGMSITEERQKKYDFSEAYYDSYVCMAVKKGSSIKGYEDLKGKKVAAKTGTQGADCAESLKDKYGFDITYFDDSATMYQDVKTGNTVACFEDQPVMAYGVSQGNGLEIVAEEKDNFSTPYGFAVLKGQNADLLKMFNEGLKNIKANGTYDEIVAKYTSAK
;
A
#
# COMPACT_ATOMS: atom_id res chain seq x y z
N SER A 1 15.29 22.52 -37.69
CA SER A 1 15.44 21.29 -37.20
C SER A 1 14.94 21.02 -35.79
N SER A 2 14.37 20.38 -35.60
CA SER A 2 13.74 19.70 -34.86
C SER A 2 14.26 19.04 -33.71
N ASP A 3 14.17 19.62 -32.61
CA ASP A 3 14.40 19.04 -31.36
C ASP A 3 13.19 18.39 -30.76
N LEU A 4 12.46 17.73 -31.58
CA LEU A 4 11.28 17.04 -31.15
C LEU A 4 11.61 15.84 -30.25
N GLY A 5 12.84 15.32 -30.32
CA GLY A 5 13.27 14.22 -29.53
C GLY A 5 13.73 14.58 -28.11
N GLY A 6 14.10 15.84 -27.90
CA GLY A 6 14.64 16.27 -26.60
C GLY A 6 13.59 16.71 -25.59
N SER A 7 12.40 17.08 -26.06
CA SER A 7 11.39 17.68 -25.18
C SER A 7 10.87 16.73 -24.11
N ALA A 8 10.74 15.44 -24.42
CA ALA A 8 10.23 14.46 -23.45
C ALA A 8 11.24 14.19 -22.34
N SER A 9 12.56 14.19 -22.66
CA SER A 9 13.60 13.96 -21.65
C SER A 9 13.82 15.15 -20.73
N ASP A 10 13.39 16.35 -21.16
CA ASP A 10 13.53 17.56 -20.36
C ASP A 10 12.33 17.83 -19.46
N LYS A 11 11.23 17.12 -19.68
CA LYS A 11 10.04 17.27 -18.85
C LYS A 11 10.26 16.67 -17.49
N THR A 12 9.88 17.41 -16.45
CA THR A 12 9.82 16.90 -15.08
C THR A 12 8.36 16.64 -14.73
N TYR A 13 8.03 15.38 -14.49
CA TYR A 13 6.68 15.00 -14.10
C TYR A 13 6.46 15.27 -12.64
N ILE A 14 5.29 15.79 -12.30
CA ILE A 14 4.88 15.97 -10.90
C ILE A 14 4.11 14.73 -10.47
N ILE A 15 4.63 14.03 -9.48
CA ILE A 15 4.03 12.81 -8.94
C ILE A 15 3.62 13.06 -7.50
N ALA A 16 2.34 12.87 -7.21
CA ALA A 16 1.80 13.04 -5.87
C ALA A 16 1.79 11.71 -5.13
N THR A 17 2.00 11.76 -3.82
CA THR A 17 1.98 10.58 -2.96
C THR A 17 1.42 10.93 -1.58
N ASP A 18 1.15 9.91 -0.77
CA ASP A 18 0.73 10.08 0.61
C ASP A 18 1.93 10.46 1.49
N THR A 19 1.67 10.89 2.71
CA THR A 19 2.69 11.26 3.70
C THR A 19 2.99 10.14 4.68
N THR A 20 1.98 9.34 5.01
CA THR A 20 2.04 8.42 6.16
C THR A 20 1.34 7.11 5.84
N PHE A 21 1.99 6.29 5.04
CA PHE A 21 1.48 4.96 4.69
C PHE A 21 2.63 3.94 4.63
N ALA A 22 3.19 3.63 5.79
CA ALA A 22 4.28 2.65 5.89
C ALA A 22 3.78 1.25 5.54
N PRO A 23 4.53 0.44 4.79
CA PRO A 23 5.90 0.69 4.31
C PRO A 23 5.97 1.29 2.91
N PHE A 24 4.89 1.84 2.37
CA PHE A 24 4.84 2.34 0.98
C PHE A 24 5.42 3.73 0.84
N GLU A 25 5.02 4.66 1.68
CA GLU A 25 5.62 5.99 1.82
C GLU A 25 5.50 6.46 3.26
N PHE A 26 6.60 6.91 3.82
CA PHE A 26 6.64 7.38 5.20
C PHE A 26 7.98 8.08 5.49
N THR A 27 8.02 8.81 6.60
CA THR A 27 9.26 9.41 7.08
C THR A 27 9.87 8.48 8.13
N ASN A 28 11.12 8.10 7.91
CA ASN A 28 11.83 7.20 8.83
C ASN A 28 12.44 7.95 10.03
N ASP A 29 13.10 7.22 10.92
CA ASP A 29 13.71 7.78 12.13
C ASP A 29 14.81 8.81 11.85
N LYS A 30 15.39 8.77 10.65
CA LYS A 30 16.41 9.72 10.21
C LYS A 30 15.81 10.94 9.50
N ASN A 31 14.47 11.06 9.54
CA ASN A 31 13.72 12.13 8.89
C ASN A 31 13.85 12.12 7.36
N GLU A 32 14.04 10.92 6.79
CA GLU A 32 14.08 10.73 5.34
C GLU A 32 12.74 10.19 4.85
N PHE A 33 12.26 10.67 3.69
CA PHE A 33 11.04 10.15 3.07
C PHE A 33 11.39 8.92 2.25
N VAL A 34 10.87 7.77 2.66
CA VAL A 34 11.25 6.45 2.15
C VAL A 34 10.02 5.58 1.94
N GLY A 35 10.20 4.43 1.35
CA GLY A 35 9.15 3.41 1.23
C GLY A 35 9.20 2.67 -0.09
N ILE A 36 8.36 1.65 -0.19
CA ILE A 36 8.26 0.81 -1.39
C ILE A 36 7.86 1.66 -2.60
N ASP A 37 6.85 2.52 -2.45
CA ASP A 37 6.39 3.39 -3.55
C ASP A 37 7.49 4.36 -3.98
N VAL A 38 8.17 4.96 -3.01
CA VAL A 38 9.28 5.91 -3.26
C VAL A 38 10.39 5.23 -4.06
N ASP A 39 10.80 4.04 -3.64
CA ASP A 39 11.90 3.33 -4.25
C ASP A 39 11.53 2.73 -5.61
N ILE A 40 10.31 2.24 -5.78
CA ILE A 40 9.81 1.72 -7.07
C ILE A 40 9.80 2.85 -8.10
N LEU A 41 9.26 4.02 -7.73
CA LEU A 41 9.21 5.15 -8.64
C LEU A 41 10.61 5.59 -9.06
N ALA A 42 11.54 5.68 -8.11
CA ALA A 42 12.93 6.05 -8.39
C ALA A 42 13.60 5.04 -9.35
N ALA A 43 13.40 3.75 -9.11
CA ALA A 43 13.99 2.71 -9.95
C ALA A 43 13.40 2.74 -11.37
N ILE A 44 12.10 2.94 -11.49
CA ILE A 44 11.42 3.03 -12.79
C ILE A 44 11.88 4.27 -13.54
N ALA A 45 11.95 5.41 -12.87
CA ALA A 45 12.41 6.66 -13.50
C ALA A 45 13.83 6.54 -14.03
N LYS A 46 14.70 5.90 -13.25
CA LYS A 46 16.07 5.64 -13.66
C LYS A 46 16.13 4.71 -14.87
N ASP A 47 15.37 3.63 -14.85
CA ASP A 47 15.30 2.66 -15.95
C ASP A 47 14.80 3.30 -17.24
N GLN A 48 13.79 4.15 -17.16
CA GLN A 48 13.14 4.78 -18.32
C GLN A 48 13.71 6.14 -18.70
N GLY A 49 14.56 6.72 -17.85
CA GLY A 49 15.24 7.99 -18.16
C GLY A 49 14.34 9.22 -18.06
N PHE A 50 13.34 9.23 -17.18
CA PHE A 50 12.54 10.44 -16.98
C PHE A 50 12.83 11.08 -15.62
N LYS A 51 12.53 12.39 -15.56
CA LYS A 51 12.69 13.19 -14.33
C LYS A 51 11.33 13.37 -13.67
N TYR A 52 11.33 13.43 -12.35
CA TYR A 52 10.09 13.65 -11.60
C TYR A 52 10.35 14.44 -10.33
N ASP A 53 9.29 15.10 -9.87
CA ASP A 53 9.23 15.77 -8.59
C ASP A 53 8.16 15.05 -7.76
N LEU A 54 8.58 14.37 -6.70
CA LEU A 54 7.68 13.63 -5.82
C LEU A 54 7.18 14.53 -4.71
N GLN A 55 5.88 14.76 -4.68
CA GLN A 55 5.22 15.64 -3.69
C GLN A 55 4.41 14.83 -2.69
N SER A 56 4.82 14.88 -1.44
CA SER A 56 4.15 14.21 -0.33
C SER A 56 3.05 15.13 0.20
N LEU A 57 1.80 14.81 -0.11
CA LEU A 57 0.66 15.70 0.13
C LEU A 57 -0.40 15.14 1.09
N GLY A 58 -0.33 13.86 1.42
CA GLY A 58 -1.43 13.14 2.02
C GLY A 58 -2.33 12.52 0.95
N PHE A 59 -3.02 11.42 1.27
CA PHE A 59 -3.75 10.65 0.26
C PHE A 59 -4.83 11.48 -0.43
N ASP A 60 -5.72 12.12 0.32
CA ASP A 60 -6.82 12.88 -0.27
C ASP A 60 -6.30 14.07 -1.10
N ALA A 61 -5.26 14.74 -0.62
CA ALA A 61 -4.64 15.85 -1.35
C ALA A 61 -3.92 15.36 -2.60
N ALA A 62 -3.30 14.17 -2.56
CA ALA A 62 -2.65 13.58 -3.74
C ALA A 62 -3.68 13.24 -4.82
N VAL A 63 -4.81 12.67 -4.44
CA VAL A 63 -5.91 12.40 -5.37
C VAL A 63 -6.48 13.70 -5.95
N ALA A 64 -6.68 14.72 -5.13
CA ALA A 64 -7.17 16.02 -5.57
C ALA A 64 -6.19 16.69 -6.56
N ALA A 65 -4.89 16.58 -6.31
CA ALA A 65 -3.86 17.12 -7.21
C ALA A 65 -3.88 16.41 -8.57
N LEU A 66 -4.12 15.09 -8.57
CA LEU A 66 -4.27 14.34 -9.80
C LEU A 66 -5.51 14.79 -10.58
N GLU A 67 -6.66 14.90 -9.91
CA GLU A 67 -7.92 15.26 -10.55
C GLU A 67 -7.92 16.70 -11.09
N SER A 68 -7.21 17.62 -10.43
CA SER A 68 -7.11 19.01 -10.88
C SER A 68 -6.06 19.23 -11.98
N GLY A 69 -5.25 18.22 -12.26
CA GLY A 69 -4.15 18.34 -13.22
C GLY A 69 -2.89 18.99 -12.66
N GLN A 70 -2.83 19.26 -11.36
CA GLN A 70 -1.62 19.76 -10.70
C GLN A 70 -0.54 18.68 -10.62
N ALA A 71 -0.93 17.41 -10.49
CA ALA A 71 -0.02 16.28 -10.59
C ALA A 71 -0.25 15.53 -11.88
N ASP A 72 0.82 15.03 -12.48
CA ASP A 72 0.77 14.21 -13.69
C ASP A 72 0.42 12.76 -13.37
N GLY A 73 0.80 12.28 -12.18
CA GLY A 73 0.51 10.93 -11.73
C GLY A 73 0.52 10.83 -10.22
N THR A 74 0.05 9.70 -9.72
CA THR A 74 -0.04 9.42 -8.29
C THR A 74 0.44 7.99 -8.00
N ILE A 75 1.34 7.87 -7.03
CA ILE A 75 1.76 6.59 -6.47
C ILE A 75 1.59 6.68 -4.95
N ALA A 76 0.60 5.99 -4.41
CA ALA A 76 0.19 6.17 -3.00
C ALA A 76 -0.45 4.91 -2.41
N GLY A 77 0.02 3.73 -2.79
CA GLY A 77 -0.63 2.49 -2.39
C GLY A 77 -2.10 2.49 -2.82
N MET A 78 -2.36 3.03 -3.99
CA MET A 78 -3.74 3.22 -4.46
C MET A 78 -4.29 1.95 -5.07
N SER A 79 -5.35 1.43 -4.49
CA SER A 79 -6.03 0.23 -4.98
C SER A 79 -6.68 0.48 -6.33
N ILE A 80 -6.47 -0.46 -7.25
CA ILE A 80 -7.14 -0.47 -8.55
C ILE A 80 -8.55 -1.00 -8.35
N THR A 81 -9.55 -0.14 -8.49
CA THR A 81 -10.97 -0.52 -8.35
C THR A 81 -11.72 -0.15 -9.61
N GLU A 82 -12.86 -0.82 -9.86
CA GLU A 82 -13.71 -0.49 -11.01
C GLU A 82 -14.17 0.96 -10.98
N GLU A 83 -14.52 1.47 -9.82
CA GLU A 83 -14.95 2.85 -9.67
C GLU A 83 -13.84 3.83 -10.02
N ARG A 84 -12.63 3.57 -9.52
CA ARG A 84 -11.46 4.41 -9.82
C ARG A 84 -11.06 4.33 -11.30
N GLN A 85 -11.23 3.18 -11.93
CA GLN A 85 -10.93 3.02 -13.36
C GLN A 85 -11.83 3.85 -14.27
N LYS A 86 -12.94 4.35 -13.77
CA LYS A 86 -13.78 5.30 -14.50
C LYS A 86 -13.15 6.69 -14.59
N LYS A 87 -12.31 7.04 -13.62
CA LYS A 87 -11.68 8.37 -13.51
C LYS A 87 -10.22 8.38 -13.87
N TYR A 88 -9.53 7.27 -13.66
CA TYR A 88 -8.07 7.17 -13.83
C TYR A 88 -7.72 6.01 -14.74
N ASP A 89 -6.56 6.16 -15.43
CA ASP A 89 -5.90 5.05 -16.07
C ASP A 89 -4.82 4.55 -15.14
N PHE A 90 -4.83 3.27 -14.83
CA PHE A 90 -3.86 2.65 -13.95
C PHE A 90 -2.78 1.91 -14.70
N SER A 91 -1.59 1.86 -14.12
CA SER A 91 -0.54 0.96 -14.55
C SER A 91 -0.94 -0.50 -14.29
N GLU A 92 -0.11 -1.42 -14.79
CA GLU A 92 -0.12 -2.78 -14.26
C GLU A 92 0.07 -2.71 -12.75
N ALA A 93 -0.51 -3.65 -12.02
CA ALA A 93 -0.35 -3.71 -10.57
C ALA A 93 1.12 -3.80 -10.20
N TYR A 94 1.59 -2.89 -9.35
CA TYR A 94 2.98 -2.94 -8.89
C TYR A 94 3.12 -3.64 -7.53
N TYR A 95 2.02 -3.86 -6.84
CA TYR A 95 2.00 -4.57 -5.57
C TYR A 95 0.65 -5.23 -5.35
N ASP A 96 0.65 -6.49 -4.89
CA ASP A 96 -0.57 -7.19 -4.53
C ASP A 96 -0.70 -7.19 -3.02
N SER A 97 -1.59 -6.35 -2.51
CA SER A 97 -1.93 -6.32 -1.09
C SER A 97 -3.10 -7.25 -0.83
N TYR A 98 -3.17 -7.82 0.36
CA TYR A 98 -4.30 -8.63 0.82
C TYR A 98 -4.46 -8.45 2.32
N VAL A 99 -5.59 -8.88 2.85
CA VAL A 99 -5.88 -8.76 4.29
C VAL A 99 -5.25 -9.92 5.05
N CYS A 100 -4.70 -9.62 6.21
CA CYS A 100 -4.21 -10.63 7.15
C CYS A 100 -4.87 -10.46 8.51
N MET A 101 -4.80 -11.50 9.33
CA MET A 101 -5.15 -11.45 10.74
C MET A 101 -3.87 -11.61 11.57
N ALA A 102 -3.66 -10.68 12.50
CA ALA A 102 -2.52 -10.70 13.40
C ALA A 102 -2.99 -10.79 14.85
N VAL A 103 -2.16 -11.39 15.67
CA VAL A 103 -2.43 -11.61 17.10
C VAL A 103 -1.22 -11.17 17.89
N LYS A 104 -1.37 -11.05 19.22
CA LYS A 104 -0.23 -10.80 20.10
C LYS A 104 0.75 -11.96 19.95
N LYS A 105 2.02 -11.63 19.84
CA LYS A 105 3.08 -12.64 19.74
C LYS A 105 2.99 -13.63 20.90
N GLY A 106 2.97 -14.93 20.58
CA GLY A 106 2.83 -15.99 21.57
C GLY A 106 1.40 -16.29 21.99
N SER A 107 0.40 -15.66 21.36
CA SER A 107 -1.02 -15.93 21.67
C SER A 107 -1.40 -17.38 21.34
N SER A 108 -2.42 -17.88 22.06
CA SER A 108 -3.03 -19.18 21.76
C SER A 108 -3.93 -19.15 20.51
N ILE A 109 -4.26 -17.95 20.01
CA ILE A 109 -5.06 -17.80 18.78
C ILE A 109 -4.17 -18.17 17.58
N LYS A 110 -4.52 -19.24 16.86
CA LYS A 110 -3.75 -19.73 15.71
C LYS A 110 -4.53 -19.65 14.38
N GLY A 111 -5.82 -19.41 14.45
CA GLY A 111 -6.68 -19.32 13.27
C GLY A 111 -8.05 -18.81 13.66
N TYR A 112 -8.93 -18.76 12.66
CA TYR A 112 -10.28 -18.20 12.87
C TYR A 112 -11.13 -19.00 13.82
N GLU A 113 -10.93 -20.32 13.89
CA GLU A 113 -11.69 -21.21 14.79
C GLU A 113 -11.50 -20.84 16.26
N ASP A 114 -10.38 -20.23 16.60
CA ASP A 114 -10.07 -19.84 17.98
C ASP A 114 -10.77 -18.55 18.40
N LEU A 115 -11.48 -17.89 17.48
CA LEU A 115 -12.11 -16.59 17.72
C LEU A 115 -13.50 -16.66 18.35
N LYS A 116 -14.09 -17.86 18.46
CA LYS A 116 -15.47 -18.02 18.94
C LYS A 116 -15.68 -17.39 20.30
N GLY A 117 -16.68 -16.51 20.39
CA GLY A 117 -17.02 -15.81 21.63
C GLY A 117 -16.07 -14.68 22.02
N LYS A 118 -15.13 -14.33 21.15
CA LYS A 118 -14.11 -13.34 21.41
C LYS A 118 -14.33 -12.07 20.59
N LYS A 119 -13.54 -11.03 20.87
CA LYS A 119 -13.59 -9.75 20.17
C LYS A 119 -12.35 -9.58 19.33
N VAL A 120 -12.53 -9.16 18.08
CA VAL A 120 -11.43 -8.79 17.18
C VAL A 120 -11.49 -7.31 16.88
N ALA A 121 -10.36 -6.74 16.51
CA ALA A 121 -10.22 -5.32 16.18
C ALA A 121 -10.10 -5.12 14.67
N ALA A 122 -10.69 -4.05 14.17
CA ALA A 122 -10.58 -3.63 12.77
C ALA A 122 -10.63 -2.11 12.69
N LYS A 123 -10.07 -1.55 11.62
CA LYS A 123 -10.14 -0.12 11.36
C LYS A 123 -11.38 0.21 10.52
N THR A 124 -12.10 1.24 10.93
CA THR A 124 -13.30 1.70 10.23
C THR A 124 -12.99 2.02 8.76
N GLY A 125 -13.84 1.54 7.84
CA GLY A 125 -13.73 1.88 6.42
C GLY A 125 -12.61 1.19 5.65
N THR A 126 -12.06 0.10 6.19
CA THR A 126 -10.94 -0.63 5.56
C THR A 126 -11.37 -1.98 5.01
N GLN A 127 -10.55 -2.54 4.13
CA GLN A 127 -10.68 -3.92 3.67
C GLN A 127 -10.58 -4.91 4.84
N GLY A 128 -9.74 -4.61 5.83
CA GLY A 128 -9.65 -5.43 7.03
C GLY A 128 -10.97 -5.51 7.79
N ALA A 129 -11.68 -4.39 7.91
CA ALA A 129 -13.01 -4.36 8.52
C ALA A 129 -14.01 -5.20 7.71
N ASP A 130 -14.00 -5.05 6.39
CA ASP A 130 -14.88 -5.83 5.51
C ASP A 130 -14.61 -7.33 5.63
N CYS A 131 -13.34 -7.70 5.71
CA CYS A 131 -12.93 -9.09 5.90
C CYS A 131 -13.44 -9.64 7.23
N ALA A 132 -13.23 -8.90 8.32
CA ALA A 132 -13.72 -9.31 9.64
C ALA A 132 -15.23 -9.50 9.65
N GLU A 133 -15.97 -8.56 9.03
CA GLU A 133 -17.43 -8.65 8.94
C GLU A 133 -17.90 -9.88 8.15
N SER A 134 -17.18 -10.25 7.11
CA SER A 134 -17.51 -11.43 6.29
C SER A 134 -17.32 -12.73 7.05
N LEU A 135 -16.48 -12.76 8.08
CA LEU A 135 -16.12 -13.96 8.82
C LEU A 135 -16.81 -14.08 10.17
N LYS A 136 -17.36 -12.99 10.70
CA LYS A 136 -17.83 -12.96 12.09
C LYS A 136 -18.94 -13.94 12.40
N ASP A 137 -19.89 -14.11 11.51
CA ASP A 137 -21.03 -15.01 11.76
C ASP A 137 -20.61 -16.48 11.67
N LYS A 138 -19.72 -16.80 10.73
CA LYS A 138 -19.21 -18.15 10.56
C LYS A 138 -18.39 -18.62 11.76
N TYR A 139 -17.57 -17.72 12.33
CA TYR A 139 -16.66 -18.08 13.41
C TYR A 139 -17.11 -17.59 14.78
N GLY A 140 -18.20 -16.83 14.86
CA GLY A 140 -18.84 -16.45 16.11
C GLY A 140 -18.09 -15.45 16.97
N PHE A 141 -17.52 -14.41 16.35
CA PHE A 141 -16.83 -13.35 17.09
C PHE A 141 -17.51 -11.99 16.90
N ASP A 142 -17.15 -11.02 17.74
CA ASP A 142 -17.58 -9.64 17.64
C ASP A 142 -16.43 -8.75 17.17
N ILE A 143 -16.77 -7.58 16.60
CA ILE A 143 -15.78 -6.65 16.08
C ILE A 143 -15.81 -5.35 16.88
N THR A 144 -14.64 -4.89 17.29
CA THR A 144 -14.43 -3.56 17.88
C THR A 144 -13.72 -2.70 16.81
N TYR A 145 -14.25 -1.52 16.53
CA TYR A 145 -13.73 -0.63 15.47
C TYR A 145 -12.82 0.44 16.05
N PHE A 146 -11.76 0.75 15.32
CA PHE A 146 -10.77 1.77 15.68
C PHE A 146 -10.58 2.74 14.51
N ASP A 147 -10.11 3.95 14.81
CA ASP A 147 -9.85 4.97 13.79
C ASP A 147 -8.43 4.91 13.23
N ASP A 148 -7.49 4.36 13.99
CA ASP A 148 -6.09 4.26 13.57
C ASP A 148 -5.46 2.93 13.95
N SER A 149 -4.37 2.59 13.26
CA SER A 149 -3.67 1.32 13.45
C SER A 149 -2.96 1.23 14.79
N ALA A 150 -2.37 2.33 15.26
CA ALA A 150 -1.59 2.30 16.50
C ALA A 150 -2.46 1.95 17.70
N THR A 151 -3.63 2.55 17.80
CA THR A 151 -4.60 2.26 18.86
C THR A 151 -5.12 0.82 18.74
N MET A 152 -5.41 0.39 17.52
CA MET A 152 -5.86 -0.98 17.25
C MET A 152 -4.82 -2.01 17.71
N TYR A 153 -3.56 -1.82 17.36
CA TYR A 153 -2.49 -2.74 17.76
C TYR A 153 -2.31 -2.77 19.28
N GLN A 154 -2.39 -1.61 19.93
CA GLN A 154 -2.26 -1.51 21.38
C GLN A 154 -3.37 -2.29 22.09
N ASP A 155 -4.59 -2.22 21.57
CA ASP A 155 -5.73 -2.92 22.13
C ASP A 155 -5.54 -4.45 22.08
N VAL A 156 -4.99 -4.96 20.97
CA VAL A 156 -4.66 -6.38 20.84
C VAL A 156 -3.55 -6.78 21.82
N LYS A 157 -2.53 -5.94 21.95
CA LYS A 157 -1.41 -6.22 22.86
C LYS A 157 -1.84 -6.26 24.33
N THR A 158 -2.80 -5.43 24.71
CA THR A 158 -3.32 -5.43 26.10
C THR A 158 -4.31 -6.56 26.36
N GLY A 159 -4.76 -7.25 25.31
CA GLY A 159 -5.65 -8.41 25.44
C GLY A 159 -7.13 -8.07 25.50
N ASN A 160 -7.50 -6.82 25.28
CA ASN A 160 -8.91 -6.41 25.23
C ASN A 160 -9.60 -7.01 24.00
N THR A 161 -8.98 -6.93 22.82
CA THR A 161 -9.31 -7.75 21.66
C THR A 161 -8.22 -8.81 21.48
N VAL A 162 -8.53 -9.91 20.78
CA VAL A 162 -7.60 -11.04 20.67
C VAL A 162 -6.89 -11.10 19.31
N ALA A 163 -7.34 -10.32 18.34
CA ALA A 163 -6.78 -10.30 17.00
C ALA A 163 -7.14 -9.00 16.32
N CYS A 164 -6.40 -8.64 15.26
CA CYS A 164 -6.80 -7.54 14.39
C CYS A 164 -6.66 -7.95 12.93
N PHE A 165 -7.45 -7.31 12.08
CA PHE A 165 -7.42 -7.46 10.63
C PHE A 165 -6.79 -6.22 10.03
N GLU A 166 -5.78 -6.40 9.19
CA GLU A 166 -5.01 -5.29 8.60
C GLU A 166 -4.54 -5.69 7.20
N ASP A 167 -4.12 -4.72 6.41
CA ASP A 167 -3.43 -4.99 5.16
C ASP A 167 -2.11 -5.70 5.46
N GLN A 168 -1.86 -6.80 4.78
CA GLN A 168 -0.70 -7.66 5.05
C GLN A 168 0.63 -6.91 4.97
N PRO A 169 0.90 -6.10 3.93
CA PRO A 169 2.19 -5.41 3.87
C PRO A 169 2.40 -4.42 5.01
N VAL A 170 1.35 -3.76 5.46
CA VAL A 170 1.41 -2.85 6.61
C VAL A 170 1.71 -3.63 7.88
N MET A 171 1.02 -4.74 8.10
CA MET A 171 1.27 -5.58 9.27
C MET A 171 2.66 -6.23 9.23
N ALA A 172 3.08 -6.74 8.06
CA ALA A 172 4.39 -7.35 7.90
C ALA A 172 5.51 -6.37 8.24
N TYR A 173 5.38 -5.12 7.80
CA TYR A 173 6.32 -4.07 8.17
C TYR A 173 6.32 -3.84 9.70
N GLY A 174 5.15 -3.71 10.30
CA GLY A 174 5.03 -3.52 11.75
C GLY A 174 5.67 -4.66 12.54
N VAL A 175 5.44 -5.90 12.12
CA VAL A 175 6.07 -7.08 12.73
C VAL A 175 7.59 -7.01 12.58
N SER A 176 8.10 -6.63 11.40
CA SER A 176 9.54 -6.50 11.18
C SER A 176 10.17 -5.44 12.07
N GLN A 177 9.41 -4.44 12.49
CA GLN A 177 9.85 -3.39 13.40
C GLN A 177 9.60 -3.73 14.87
N GLY A 178 9.13 -4.94 15.17
CA GLY A 178 8.93 -5.38 16.54
C GLY A 178 7.69 -4.82 17.21
N ASN A 179 6.56 -4.74 16.49
CA ASN A 179 5.31 -4.22 17.05
C ASN A 179 4.64 -5.16 18.08
N GLY A 180 5.22 -6.32 18.36
CA GLY A 180 4.68 -7.25 19.33
C GLY A 180 3.57 -8.16 18.83
N LEU A 181 3.28 -8.12 17.54
CA LEU A 181 2.24 -8.94 16.89
C LEU A 181 2.86 -9.98 15.97
N GLU A 182 2.07 -10.97 15.57
CA GLU A 182 2.44 -11.95 14.55
C GLU A 182 1.24 -12.27 13.67
N ILE A 183 1.49 -12.53 12.39
CA ILE A 183 0.46 -12.87 11.41
C ILE A 183 0.16 -14.36 11.53
N VAL A 184 -1.12 -14.71 11.66
CA VAL A 184 -1.57 -16.12 11.78
C VAL A 184 -2.53 -16.55 10.68
N ALA A 185 -3.07 -15.62 9.89
CA ALA A 185 -3.96 -15.94 8.77
C ALA A 185 -3.86 -14.89 7.68
N GLU A 186 -4.06 -15.29 6.43
CA GLU A 186 -3.98 -14.42 5.25
C GLU A 186 -5.12 -14.73 4.28
N GLU A 187 -5.76 -13.68 3.74
CA GLU A 187 -6.89 -13.77 2.83
C GLU A 187 -6.49 -13.33 1.41
N LYS A 188 -5.69 -14.16 0.74
CA LYS A 188 -5.14 -13.84 -0.59
C LYS A 188 -6.19 -13.89 -1.70
N ASP A 189 -7.19 -14.75 -1.56
CA ASP A 189 -8.14 -15.01 -2.65
C ASP A 189 -9.35 -14.07 -2.63
N ASN A 190 -9.83 -13.68 -1.45
CA ASN A 190 -11.08 -12.96 -1.30
C ASN A 190 -10.91 -11.47 -0.99
N PHE A 191 -9.79 -11.07 -0.42
CA PHE A 191 -9.52 -9.69 -0.03
C PHE A 191 -8.15 -9.26 -0.53
N SER A 192 -7.90 -9.52 -1.81
CA SER A 192 -6.71 -9.06 -2.50
C SER A 192 -6.98 -7.69 -3.10
N THR A 193 -6.04 -6.78 -2.93
CA THR A 193 -6.16 -5.41 -3.40
C THR A 193 -4.88 -5.03 -4.15
N PRO A 194 -4.89 -5.05 -5.50
CA PRO A 194 -3.72 -4.64 -6.27
C PRO A 194 -3.57 -3.12 -6.22
N TYR A 195 -2.34 -2.65 -6.05
CA TYR A 195 -2.01 -1.23 -6.11
C TYR A 195 -1.49 -0.87 -7.50
N GLY A 196 -1.88 0.29 -7.99
CA GLY A 196 -1.44 0.79 -9.29
C GLY A 196 -1.00 2.25 -9.22
N PHE A 197 -0.14 2.61 -10.16
CA PHE A 197 0.20 3.99 -10.44
C PHE A 197 -0.93 4.57 -11.29
N ALA A 198 -1.40 5.76 -10.96
CA ALA A 198 -2.57 6.35 -11.60
C ALA A 198 -2.23 7.64 -12.33
N VAL A 199 -2.80 7.80 -13.52
CA VAL A 199 -2.87 9.08 -14.24
C VAL A 199 -4.33 9.41 -14.48
N LEU A 200 -4.65 10.67 -14.73
CA LEU A 200 -6.01 11.07 -15.04
C LEU A 200 -6.41 10.42 -16.37
N LYS A 201 -7.64 9.96 -16.47
CA LYS A 201 -8.11 9.19 -17.62
C LYS A 201 -7.88 9.94 -18.94
N GLY A 202 -7.23 9.26 -19.87
CA GLY A 202 -6.91 9.81 -21.19
C GLY A 202 -5.74 10.79 -21.22
N GLN A 203 -5.06 10.99 -20.09
CA GLN A 203 -3.92 11.90 -20.00
C GLN A 203 -2.64 11.16 -19.62
N ASN A 204 -1.50 11.78 -19.93
CA ASN A 204 -0.17 11.28 -19.58
C ASN A 204 0.08 9.81 -19.96
N ALA A 205 -0.41 9.41 -21.13
CA ALA A 205 -0.26 8.05 -21.63
C ALA A 205 1.22 7.63 -21.75
N ASP A 206 2.09 8.57 -22.09
CA ASP A 206 3.53 8.30 -22.19
C ASP A 206 4.13 7.95 -20.82
N LEU A 207 3.75 8.69 -19.78
CA LEU A 207 4.21 8.42 -18.42
C LEU A 207 3.73 7.04 -17.97
N LEU A 208 2.47 6.71 -18.21
CA LEU A 208 1.90 5.41 -17.87
C LEU A 208 2.63 4.28 -18.57
N LYS A 209 2.93 4.44 -19.84
CA LYS A 209 3.69 3.46 -20.62
C LYS A 209 5.09 3.26 -20.06
N MET A 210 5.79 4.36 -19.75
CA MET A 210 7.12 4.27 -19.14
C MET A 210 7.07 3.57 -17.76
N PHE A 211 6.05 3.86 -16.99
CA PHE A 211 5.88 3.18 -15.70
C PHE A 211 5.74 1.67 -15.90
N ASN A 212 4.88 1.23 -16.80
CA ASN A 212 4.65 -0.19 -17.06
C ASN A 212 5.91 -0.90 -17.57
N GLU A 213 6.63 -0.27 -18.50
CA GLU A 213 7.87 -0.86 -19.03
C GLU A 213 8.97 -0.91 -17.97
N GLY A 214 9.11 0.16 -17.20
CA GLY A 214 10.07 0.20 -16.11
C GLY A 214 9.76 -0.83 -15.03
N LEU A 215 8.49 -0.99 -14.69
CA LEU A 215 8.06 -2.01 -13.72
C LEU A 215 8.44 -3.42 -14.18
N LYS A 216 8.16 -3.72 -15.45
CA LYS A 216 8.55 -4.99 -16.03
C LYS A 216 10.06 -5.22 -15.94
N ASN A 217 10.85 -4.20 -16.25
CA ASN A 217 12.30 -4.30 -16.25
C ASN A 217 12.87 -4.47 -14.84
N ILE A 218 12.38 -3.72 -13.86
CA ILE A 218 12.89 -3.86 -12.48
C ILE A 218 12.46 -5.18 -11.83
N LYS A 219 11.33 -5.75 -12.26
CA LYS A 219 10.94 -7.09 -11.83
C LYS A 219 11.87 -8.14 -12.43
N ALA A 220 12.22 -8.01 -13.70
CA ALA A 220 13.06 -8.98 -14.40
C ALA A 220 14.50 -8.97 -13.90
N ASN A 221 15.03 -7.83 -13.49
CA ASN A 221 16.45 -7.71 -13.07
C ASN A 221 16.67 -7.86 -11.55
N GLY A 222 15.63 -8.16 -10.78
CA GLY A 222 15.74 -8.37 -9.33
C GLY A 222 15.63 -7.12 -8.47
N THR A 223 15.62 -5.93 -9.07
CA THR A 223 15.53 -4.66 -8.32
C THR A 223 14.23 -4.56 -7.52
N TYR A 224 13.12 -5.00 -8.13
CA TYR A 224 11.81 -4.99 -7.44
C TYR A 224 11.86 -5.83 -6.16
N ASP A 225 12.35 -7.05 -6.24
CA ASP A 225 12.42 -7.94 -5.09
C ASP A 225 13.33 -7.39 -3.99
N GLU A 226 14.44 -6.75 -4.35
CA GLU A 226 15.31 -6.09 -3.38
C GLU A 226 14.60 -4.94 -2.66
N ILE A 227 13.81 -4.14 -3.39
CA ILE A 227 13.06 -3.03 -2.80
C ILE A 227 12.04 -3.56 -1.80
N VAL A 228 11.23 -4.54 -2.19
CA VAL A 228 10.21 -5.11 -1.30
C VAL A 228 10.86 -5.74 -0.06
N ALA A 229 11.92 -6.52 -0.24
CA ALA A 229 12.63 -7.18 0.87
C ALA A 229 13.20 -6.17 1.86
N LYS A 230 13.65 -5.02 1.40
CA LYS A 230 14.19 -3.96 2.25
C LYS A 230 13.20 -3.52 3.34
N TYR A 231 11.92 -3.54 3.04
CA TYR A 231 10.87 -3.05 3.94
C TYR A 231 10.04 -4.14 4.60
N THR A 232 10.13 -5.37 4.12
CA THR A 232 9.24 -6.45 4.59
C THR A 232 9.99 -7.64 5.20
N SER A 233 11.31 -7.67 5.11
CA SER A 233 12.07 -8.76 5.72
C SER A 233 12.24 -8.53 7.21
N ALA A 234 12.11 -9.59 8.00
CA ALA A 234 12.36 -9.55 9.44
C ALA A 234 13.83 -9.20 9.70
N LYS A 235 14.03 -8.34 10.68
CA LYS A 235 15.36 -7.97 11.16
C LYS A 235 15.82 -8.91 12.28
#